data_70bcd92f0aad06aae432e9afb719f4ed
#
_entry.id   70bcd92f0aad06aae432e9afb719f4ed
#
_cell.length_a   1.000
_cell.length_b   1.000
_cell.length_c   1.000
_cell.angle_alpha   90.00
_cell.angle_beta   90.00
_cell.angle_gamma   90.00
#
_symmetry.space_group_name_H-M   'P 1'
#
loop_
_entity.id
_entity.type
_entity.pdbx_description
1 polymer ?
#
loop_
_entity_poly.entity_id
_entity_poly.type
_entity_poly.pdbx_seq_one_letter_code
_entity_poly.pdbx_strand_id
1 'polypeptide(L)'
;MCGIVAYYGPNQAYDFLIKGLQRLEYRGYDSAGIALLDGDLKVYKNKGKVSELEATAAGQDITGTRGIGHTRWATHGEPNTANAHPHLSQSGDIALIHNGIIENYATLKKVLVQRGHTFKSDTDTEVLIHLIEEIKINEKVDLLEAVRLALNEVI
;
A
#
# COMPACT_ATOMS: atom_id res chain seq x y z
N MET A 1 -15.63 -0.38 6.50
CA MET A 1 -14.44 -1.18 6.92
C MET A 1 -13.61 -1.51 5.69
N CYS A 2 -12.31 -1.27 5.75
CA CYS A 2 -11.39 -1.57 4.65
C CYS A 2 -11.30 -3.07 4.35
N GLY A 3 -11.05 -3.42 3.09
CA GLY A 3 -10.82 -4.79 2.64
C GLY A 3 -9.40 -4.99 2.13
N ILE A 4 -8.81 -6.14 2.42
CA ILE A 4 -7.48 -6.54 1.95
C ILE A 4 -7.60 -7.84 1.17
N VAL A 5 -6.94 -7.90 0.03
CA VAL A 5 -6.78 -9.11 -0.79
C VAL A 5 -5.30 -9.25 -1.15
N ALA A 6 -4.79 -10.47 -1.10
CA ALA A 6 -3.43 -10.76 -1.53
C ALA A 6 -3.41 -12.04 -2.38
N TYR A 7 -2.51 -12.10 -3.33
CA TYR A 7 -2.28 -13.26 -4.17
C TYR A 7 -0.78 -13.51 -4.34
N TYR A 8 -0.41 -14.77 -4.21
CA TYR A 8 0.90 -15.31 -4.56
C TYR A 8 0.70 -16.69 -5.20
N GLY A 9 1.06 -16.86 -6.46
CA GLY A 9 0.82 -18.12 -7.15
C GLY A 9 1.30 -18.12 -8.59
N PRO A 10 1.02 -19.20 -9.34
CA PRO A 10 1.52 -19.35 -10.72
C PRO A 10 0.73 -18.54 -11.76
N ASN A 11 -0.46 -18.06 -11.41
CA ASN A 11 -1.34 -17.34 -12.32
C ASN A 11 -1.17 -15.83 -12.20
N GLN A 12 -1.77 -15.07 -13.14
CA GLN A 12 -1.82 -13.61 -13.07
C GLN A 12 -2.66 -13.18 -11.87
N ALA A 13 -2.11 -12.27 -11.05
CA ALA A 13 -2.74 -11.82 -9.81
C ALA A 13 -3.90 -10.85 -10.04
N TYR A 14 -3.88 -10.08 -11.13
CA TYR A 14 -4.82 -8.98 -11.38
C TYR A 14 -6.28 -9.39 -11.23
N ASP A 15 -6.74 -10.40 -11.99
CA ASP A 15 -8.14 -10.83 -11.96
C ASP A 15 -8.57 -11.34 -10.58
N PHE A 16 -7.66 -12.01 -9.86
CA PHE A 16 -7.91 -12.49 -8.51
C PHE A 16 -8.10 -11.31 -7.54
N LEU A 17 -7.23 -10.32 -7.61
CA LEU A 17 -7.30 -9.13 -6.76
C LEU A 17 -8.59 -8.34 -7.03
N ILE A 18 -8.88 -8.04 -8.29
CA ILE A 18 -10.08 -7.28 -8.67
C ILE A 18 -11.36 -7.98 -8.20
N LYS A 19 -11.51 -9.27 -8.49
CA LYS A 19 -12.69 -10.05 -8.03
C LYS A 19 -12.80 -10.10 -6.50
N GLY A 20 -11.67 -10.20 -5.81
CA GLY A 20 -11.62 -10.16 -4.36
C GLY A 20 -12.06 -8.81 -3.80
N LEU A 21 -11.56 -7.71 -4.36
CA LEU A 21 -11.93 -6.35 -3.96
C LEU A 21 -13.41 -6.05 -4.25
N GLN A 22 -13.95 -6.45 -5.40
CA GLN A 22 -15.38 -6.32 -5.72
C GLN A 22 -16.27 -7.02 -4.68
N ARG A 23 -15.86 -8.20 -4.21
CA ARG A 23 -16.58 -8.91 -3.14
C ARG A 23 -16.53 -8.22 -1.78
N LEU A 24 -15.53 -7.37 -1.55
CA LEU A 24 -15.36 -6.62 -0.31
C LEU A 24 -15.98 -5.23 -0.34
N GLU A 25 -16.42 -4.73 -1.50
CA GLU A 25 -17.02 -3.39 -1.64
C GLU A 25 -18.25 -3.17 -0.77
N TYR A 26 -19.04 -4.22 -0.48
CA TYR A 26 -20.21 -4.12 0.40
C TYR A 26 -19.88 -3.57 1.80
N ARG A 27 -18.61 -3.68 2.22
CA ARG A 27 -18.12 -3.17 3.51
C ARG A 27 -17.89 -1.67 3.51
N GLY A 28 -18.03 -1.03 2.37
CA GLY A 28 -17.75 0.37 2.13
C GLY A 28 -16.44 0.61 1.37
N TYR A 29 -16.43 1.64 0.56
CA TYR A 29 -15.29 2.08 -0.22
C TYR A 29 -15.34 3.59 -0.43
N ASP A 30 -14.18 4.23 -0.45
CA ASP A 30 -13.99 5.60 -0.94
C ASP A 30 -12.83 5.65 -1.95
N SER A 31 -11.99 4.65 -1.91
CA SER A 31 -10.89 4.46 -2.86
C SER A 31 -10.48 2.99 -2.91
N ALA A 32 -9.83 2.61 -3.99
CA ALA A 32 -9.29 1.28 -4.20
C ALA A 32 -7.91 1.34 -4.85
N GLY A 33 -7.11 0.30 -4.66
CA GLY A 33 -5.83 0.18 -5.34
C GLY A 33 -5.26 -1.23 -5.26
N ILE A 34 -4.35 -1.48 -6.18
CA ILE A 34 -3.60 -2.73 -6.29
C ILE A 34 -2.12 -2.45 -6.53
N ALA A 35 -1.28 -3.36 -6.08
CA ALA A 35 0.11 -3.47 -6.49
C ALA A 35 0.35 -4.86 -7.06
N LEU A 36 1.07 -4.91 -8.19
CA LEU A 36 1.44 -6.13 -8.91
C LEU A 36 2.95 -6.21 -9.02
N LEU A 37 3.50 -7.41 -8.87
CA LEU A 37 4.94 -7.66 -8.96
C LEU A 37 5.23 -8.74 -9.99
N ASP A 38 6.06 -8.35 -10.98
CA ASP A 38 6.67 -9.22 -11.97
C ASP A 38 7.99 -8.58 -12.43
N GLY A 39 9.06 -8.82 -11.67
CA GLY A 39 10.31 -8.04 -11.79
C GLY A 39 10.14 -6.64 -11.20
N ASP A 40 9.35 -5.82 -11.87
CA ASP A 40 9.03 -4.45 -11.44
C ASP A 40 7.71 -4.39 -10.66
N LEU A 41 7.63 -3.41 -9.74
CA LEU A 41 6.43 -3.13 -8.95
C LEU A 41 5.55 -2.13 -9.70
N LYS A 42 4.31 -2.52 -9.97
CA LYS A 42 3.29 -1.71 -10.67
C LYS A 42 2.16 -1.40 -9.71
N VAL A 43 1.78 -0.13 -9.59
CA VAL A 43 0.73 0.29 -8.66
C VAL A 43 -0.34 1.09 -9.38
N TYR A 44 -1.59 0.68 -9.22
CA TYR A 44 -2.77 1.36 -9.75
C TYR A 44 -3.68 1.71 -8.59
N LYS A 45 -4.07 2.97 -8.51
CA LYS A 45 -4.94 3.48 -7.44
C LYS A 45 -5.98 4.42 -8.02
N ASN A 46 -7.18 4.40 -7.44
CA ASN A 46 -8.22 5.34 -7.81
C ASN A 46 -9.10 5.70 -6.61
N LYS A 47 -9.63 6.92 -6.63
CA LYS A 47 -10.74 7.30 -5.75
C LYS A 47 -12.00 6.67 -6.30
N GLY A 48 -12.86 6.11 -5.43
CA GLY A 48 -14.15 5.54 -5.80
C GLY A 48 -14.16 4.01 -5.82
N LYS A 49 -14.96 3.44 -6.72
CA LYS A 49 -15.24 2.00 -6.82
C LYS A 49 -14.07 1.21 -7.45
N VAL A 50 -14.10 -0.10 -7.23
CA VAL A 50 -13.19 -1.03 -7.92
C VAL A 50 -13.36 -0.96 -9.44
N SER A 51 -14.57 -0.71 -9.96
CA SER A 51 -14.78 -0.51 -11.40
C SER A 51 -14.02 0.71 -11.97
N GLU A 52 -13.80 1.75 -11.19
CA GLU A 52 -13.00 2.92 -11.59
C GLU A 52 -11.50 2.59 -11.54
N LEU A 53 -11.09 1.73 -10.61
CA LEU A 53 -9.73 1.17 -10.59
C LEU A 53 -9.48 0.30 -11.82
N GLU A 54 -10.45 -0.54 -12.23
CA GLU A 54 -10.36 -1.33 -13.47
C GLU A 54 -10.22 -0.42 -14.70
N ALA A 55 -10.98 0.66 -14.77
CA ALA A 55 -10.88 1.64 -15.85
C ALA A 55 -9.50 2.33 -15.88
N THR A 56 -8.93 2.63 -14.72
CA THR A 56 -7.56 3.21 -14.60
C THR A 56 -6.49 2.23 -15.05
N ALA A 57 -6.63 0.95 -14.76
CA ALA A 57 -5.69 -0.10 -15.14
C ALA A 57 -5.86 -0.57 -16.61
N ALA A 58 -6.99 -0.22 -17.24
CA ALA A 58 -7.28 -0.62 -18.61
C ALA A 58 -6.22 -0.09 -19.60
N GLY A 59 -5.64 -0.99 -20.39
CA GLY A 59 -4.59 -0.66 -21.35
C GLY A 59 -3.20 -0.46 -20.72
N GLN A 60 -3.06 -0.63 -19.41
CA GLN A 60 -1.78 -0.62 -18.72
C GLN A 60 -1.20 -2.03 -18.59
N ASP A 61 0.06 -2.12 -18.16
CA ASP A 61 0.68 -3.39 -17.84
C ASP A 61 0.17 -3.95 -16.52
N ILE A 62 -0.73 -4.91 -16.59
CA ILE A 62 -1.33 -5.60 -15.45
C ILE A 62 -0.73 -6.98 -15.18
N THR A 63 0.42 -7.28 -15.76
CA THR A 63 1.13 -8.55 -15.52
C THR A 63 1.68 -8.63 -14.12
N GLY A 64 1.68 -9.82 -13.54
CA GLY A 64 2.26 -10.10 -12.23
C GLY A 64 1.65 -11.33 -11.60
N THR A 65 2.50 -12.18 -11.03
CA THR A 65 2.11 -13.41 -10.33
C THR A 65 1.99 -13.24 -8.81
N ARG A 66 2.27 -12.03 -8.34
CA ARG A 66 2.14 -11.60 -6.94
C ARG A 66 1.45 -10.27 -6.90
N GLY A 67 0.61 -10.07 -5.91
CA GLY A 67 -0.03 -8.77 -5.77
C GLY A 67 -0.81 -8.64 -4.46
N ILE A 68 -1.04 -7.38 -4.13
CA ILE A 68 -1.86 -6.96 -2.99
C ILE A 68 -2.90 -5.95 -3.46
N GLY A 69 -4.06 -5.94 -2.83
CA GLY A 69 -5.14 -5.03 -3.17
C GLY A 69 -5.91 -4.57 -1.94
N HIS A 70 -6.48 -3.38 -2.03
CA HIS A 70 -7.15 -2.73 -0.92
C HIS A 70 -8.37 -1.95 -1.38
N THR A 71 -9.47 -2.05 -0.63
CA THR A 71 -10.57 -1.10 -0.64
C THR A 71 -10.53 -0.29 0.64
N ARG A 72 -10.41 1.03 0.53
CA ARG A 72 -10.33 1.94 1.66
C ARG A 72 -11.72 2.45 2.03
N TRP A 73 -11.98 2.53 3.33
CA TRP A 73 -13.00 3.37 3.92
C TRP A 73 -12.32 4.36 4.83
N ALA A 74 -12.26 5.63 4.43
CA ALA A 74 -11.45 6.64 5.11
C ALA A 74 -11.91 6.83 6.55
N THR A 75 -10.99 6.64 7.48
CA THR A 75 -11.08 7.07 8.87
C THR A 75 -10.09 8.21 9.15
N HIS A 76 -9.05 8.35 8.31
CA HIS A 76 -7.99 9.36 8.40
C HIS A 76 -7.63 9.87 7.01
N GLY A 77 -7.54 11.19 6.84
CA GLY A 77 -7.23 11.83 5.57
C GLY A 77 -8.39 11.80 4.57
N GLU A 78 -8.43 12.79 3.68
CA GLU A 78 -9.47 12.89 2.66
C GLU A 78 -9.46 11.71 1.68
N PRO A 79 -10.63 11.28 1.20
CA PRO A 79 -10.74 10.32 0.11
C PRO A 79 -10.16 10.91 -1.19
N ASN A 80 -8.93 10.55 -1.50
CA ASN A 80 -8.25 10.92 -2.74
C ASN A 80 -7.32 9.80 -3.19
N THR A 81 -6.80 9.89 -4.41
CA THR A 81 -5.89 8.88 -4.97
C THR A 81 -4.57 8.80 -4.22
N ALA A 82 -4.05 9.91 -3.69
CA ALA A 82 -2.80 9.91 -2.94
C ALA A 82 -2.90 9.10 -1.64
N ASN A 83 -4.04 9.24 -0.94
CA ASN A 83 -4.31 8.54 0.32
C ASN A 83 -4.84 7.10 0.12
N ALA A 84 -5.11 6.67 -1.12
CA ALA A 84 -5.48 5.30 -1.42
C ALA A 84 -4.29 4.35 -1.21
N HIS A 85 -4.57 3.13 -0.74
CA HIS A 85 -3.58 2.06 -0.65
C HIS A 85 -3.46 1.28 -1.97
N PRO A 86 -2.34 0.64 -2.25
CA PRO A 86 -1.11 0.54 -1.46
C PRO A 86 -0.27 1.82 -1.44
N HIS A 87 0.55 1.98 -0.39
CA HIS A 87 1.60 2.99 -0.34
C HIS A 87 2.95 2.40 -0.76
N LEU A 88 3.81 3.23 -1.34
CA LEU A 88 5.14 2.86 -1.78
C LEU A 88 6.21 3.42 -0.84
N SER A 89 7.32 2.69 -0.72
CA SER A 89 8.54 3.20 -0.11
C SER A 89 9.14 4.36 -0.91
N GLN A 90 10.13 5.05 -0.36
CA GLN A 90 10.81 6.18 -1.02
C GLN A 90 11.43 5.77 -2.37
N SER A 91 12.05 4.59 -2.45
CA SER A 91 12.62 4.04 -3.69
C SER A 91 11.55 3.57 -4.68
N GLY A 92 10.34 3.24 -4.21
CA GLY A 92 9.29 2.61 -5.00
C GLY A 92 9.38 1.09 -5.10
N ASP A 93 10.32 0.45 -4.41
CA ASP A 93 10.59 -0.99 -4.52
C ASP A 93 9.73 -1.85 -3.58
N ILE A 94 9.09 -1.23 -2.60
CA ILE A 94 8.24 -1.92 -1.62
C ILE A 94 6.85 -1.29 -1.64
N ALA A 95 5.81 -2.12 -1.62
CA ALA A 95 4.42 -1.70 -1.47
C ALA A 95 3.81 -2.27 -0.20
N LEU A 96 3.01 -1.46 0.49
CA LEU A 96 2.37 -1.84 1.76
C LEU A 96 0.88 -1.47 1.73
N ILE A 97 0.08 -2.38 2.27
CA ILE A 97 -1.29 -2.12 2.71
C ILE A 97 -1.39 -2.35 4.21
N HIS A 98 -2.16 -1.54 4.89
CA HIS A 98 -2.34 -1.62 6.33
C HIS A 98 -3.75 -1.20 6.71
N ASN A 99 -4.38 -1.99 7.57
CA ASN A 99 -5.64 -1.65 8.23
C ASN A 99 -5.37 -1.49 9.73
N GLY A 100 -5.31 -0.26 10.17
CA GLY A 100 -5.02 0.09 11.56
C GLY A 100 -4.71 1.56 11.70
N ILE A 101 -4.26 1.95 12.87
CA ILE A 101 -3.82 3.31 13.20
C ILE A 101 -2.46 3.19 13.86
N ILE A 102 -1.52 4.02 13.44
CA ILE A 102 -0.19 4.15 14.06
C ILE A 102 -0.20 5.44 14.86
N GLU A 103 -0.36 5.31 16.17
CA GLU A 103 -0.57 6.48 17.05
C GLU A 103 0.64 7.43 17.06
N ASN A 104 1.86 6.90 16.99
CA ASN A 104 3.09 7.70 17.01
C ASN A 104 3.57 8.15 15.62
N TYR A 105 2.74 8.01 14.56
CA TYR A 105 3.14 8.30 13.18
C TYR A 105 3.71 9.71 12.99
N ALA A 106 3.19 10.72 13.69
CA ALA A 106 3.63 12.11 13.55
C ALA A 106 5.08 12.30 14.02
N THR A 107 5.48 11.60 15.07
CA THR A 107 6.86 11.61 15.58
C THR A 107 7.80 10.90 14.61
N LEU A 108 7.42 9.72 14.14
CA LEU A 108 8.19 8.95 13.16
C LEU A 108 8.36 9.74 11.85
N LYS A 109 7.29 10.37 11.36
CA LYS A 109 7.33 11.20 10.14
C LYS A 109 8.36 12.33 10.25
N LYS A 110 8.40 13.03 11.38
CA LYS A 110 9.39 14.10 11.62
C LYS A 110 10.82 13.59 11.51
N VAL A 111 11.12 12.46 12.10
CA VAL A 111 12.45 11.83 12.03
C VAL A 111 12.80 11.44 10.59
N LEU A 112 11.87 10.81 9.89
CA LEU A 112 12.07 10.38 8.50
C LEU A 112 12.28 11.57 7.56
N VAL A 113 11.52 12.67 7.73
CA VAL A 113 11.74 13.91 6.96
C VAL A 113 13.13 14.47 7.19
N GLN A 114 13.63 14.48 8.44
CA GLN A 114 15.01 14.92 8.74
C GLN A 114 16.07 14.03 8.08
N ARG A 115 15.73 12.76 7.78
CA ARG A 115 16.59 11.82 7.07
C ARG A 115 16.41 11.85 5.55
N GLY A 116 15.61 12.79 5.03
CA GLY A 116 15.45 13.02 3.59
C GLY A 116 14.25 12.31 2.94
N HIS A 117 13.37 11.69 3.73
CA HIS A 117 12.14 11.10 3.19
C HIS A 117 11.12 12.17 2.80
N THR A 118 10.46 11.98 1.67
CA THR A 118 9.37 12.82 1.17
C THR A 118 8.06 12.05 1.15
N PHE A 119 7.00 12.67 1.63
CA PHE A 119 5.69 12.05 1.78
C PHE A 119 4.71 12.60 0.73
N LYS A 120 3.96 11.72 0.09
CA LYS A 120 2.98 12.04 -0.96
C LYS A 120 1.54 11.99 -0.45
N SER A 121 1.32 11.41 0.72
CA SER A 121 0.01 11.26 1.34
C SER A 121 -0.01 11.74 2.79
N ASP A 122 -1.23 11.79 3.35
CA ASP A 122 -1.46 12.14 4.74
C ASP A 122 -1.60 10.91 5.64
N THR A 123 -1.39 9.69 5.09
CA THR A 123 -1.64 8.45 5.81
C THR A 123 -0.48 8.07 6.71
N ASP A 124 -0.81 7.47 7.85
CA ASP A 124 0.15 6.84 8.76
C ASP A 124 0.84 5.62 8.13
N THR A 125 0.16 4.93 7.21
CA THR A 125 0.71 3.78 6.49
C THR A 125 1.90 4.15 5.60
N GLU A 126 1.92 5.35 5.00
CA GLU A 126 3.08 5.81 4.25
C GLU A 126 4.29 6.01 5.19
N VAL A 127 4.06 6.45 6.42
CA VAL A 127 5.12 6.55 7.43
C VAL A 127 5.69 5.18 7.76
N LEU A 128 4.84 4.17 7.91
CA LEU A 128 5.29 2.80 8.20
C LEU A 128 6.15 2.23 7.07
N ILE A 129 5.74 2.41 5.80
CA ILE A 129 6.53 1.84 4.69
C ILE A 129 7.88 2.55 4.53
N HIS A 130 7.96 3.85 4.76
CA HIS A 130 9.22 4.58 4.77
C HIS A 130 10.11 4.15 5.94
N LEU A 131 9.55 3.88 7.11
CA LEU A 131 10.29 3.34 8.25
C LEU A 131 10.87 1.95 7.95
N ILE A 132 10.08 1.07 7.33
CA ILE A 132 10.54 -0.28 6.92
C ILE A 132 11.73 -0.17 5.97
N GLU A 133 11.65 0.69 4.96
CA GLU A 133 12.74 0.91 4.01
C GLU A 133 13.98 1.47 4.68
N GLU A 134 13.82 2.49 5.53
CA GLU A 134 14.92 3.11 6.30
C GLU A 134 15.67 2.07 7.14
N ILE A 135 14.94 1.24 7.87
CA ILE A 135 15.52 0.16 8.67
C ILE A 135 16.23 -0.86 7.77
N LYS A 136 15.58 -1.29 6.68
CA LYS A 136 16.17 -2.26 5.74
C LYS A 136 17.52 -1.81 5.21
N ILE A 137 17.66 -0.52 4.88
CA ILE A 137 18.89 0.05 4.33
C ILE A 137 19.95 0.22 5.42
N ASN A 138 19.60 0.82 6.56
CA ASN A 138 20.56 1.17 7.60
C ASN A 138 21.09 -0.07 8.34
N GLU A 139 20.20 -1.01 8.67
CA GLU A 139 20.57 -2.24 9.38
C GLU A 139 21.07 -3.34 8.42
N LYS A 140 20.97 -3.12 7.09
CA LYS A 140 21.35 -4.07 6.04
C LYS A 140 20.71 -5.45 6.22
N VAL A 141 19.45 -5.46 6.58
CA VAL A 141 18.63 -6.66 6.81
C VAL A 141 17.71 -6.95 5.63
N ASP A 142 17.15 -8.16 5.59
CA ASP A 142 16.11 -8.50 4.61
C ASP A 142 14.77 -7.81 4.93
N LEU A 143 13.79 -7.94 4.02
CA LEU A 143 12.50 -7.29 4.18
C LEU A 143 11.73 -7.80 5.40
N LEU A 144 11.79 -9.10 5.68
CA LEU A 144 11.07 -9.71 6.80
C LEU A 144 11.57 -9.15 8.14
N GLU A 145 12.89 -9.09 8.30
CA GLU A 145 13.51 -8.54 9.51
C GLU A 145 13.28 -7.04 9.62
N ALA A 146 13.33 -6.29 8.51
CA ALA A 146 13.00 -4.87 8.51
C ALA A 146 11.56 -4.60 8.97
N VAL A 147 10.60 -5.39 8.50
CA VAL A 147 9.20 -5.32 8.96
C VAL A 147 9.10 -5.62 10.46
N ARG A 148 9.75 -6.70 10.92
CA ARG A 148 9.75 -7.06 12.35
C ARG A 148 10.30 -5.96 13.24
N LEU A 149 11.40 -5.33 12.84
CA LEU A 149 12.01 -4.22 13.56
C LEU A 149 11.11 -2.98 13.54
N ALA A 150 10.55 -2.62 12.38
CA ALA A 150 9.63 -1.49 12.26
C ALA A 150 8.40 -1.63 13.16
N LEU A 151 7.86 -2.85 13.27
CA LEU A 151 6.70 -3.13 14.13
C LEU A 151 7.00 -2.99 15.64
N ASN A 152 8.27 -3.00 16.05
CA ASN A 152 8.65 -2.68 17.43
C ASN A 152 8.69 -1.17 17.73
N GLU A 153 8.78 -0.33 16.69
CA GLU A 153 8.86 1.13 16.80
C GLU A 153 7.49 1.82 16.72
N VAL A 154 6.48 1.13 16.20
CA VAL A 154 5.12 1.69 16.06
C VAL A 154 4.25 1.37 17.28
N ILE A 155 3.36 2.31 17.60
CA ILE A 155 2.39 2.20 18.70
C ILE A 155 0.99 2.35 18.11
#